data_e77c8a570faae391de38b701ebcb9af7
#
_entry.id   e77c8a570faae391de38b701ebcb9af7
#
_cell.length_a   1.000
_cell.length_b   1.000
_cell.length_c   1.000
_cell.angle_alpha   90.00
_cell.angle_beta   90.00
_cell.angle_gamma   90.00
#
_symmetry.space_group_name_H-M   'P 1'
#
loop_
_entity.id
_entity.type
_entity.pdbx_description
1 polymer ?
#
loop_
_entity_poly.entity_id
_entity_poly.type
_entity_poly.pdbx_seq_one_letter_code
_entity_poly.pdbx_strand_id
1 'polypeptide(L)'
;HFLARFYGVLFLCLEVILMNADVVIVGAGPAGIFTALEMLRRGSSKKIVMVEKGRALEKRSCPKVKTGVCMNCRPSCHITTGFSGAGAFSDGKLSLACEVGGDLPTLIGERLAQETIDYADKIYLEFGADEHIEGVGNDEKVRRIRARAIKAGLKLVDCPIRHMGTEKAHDVYLGIEHYLIDHGVEMYFDTECRDLIMEGDTCRGVYLSDGKK
;
A
#
# COMPACT_ATOMS: atom_id res chain seq x y z
N HIS A 1 -18.92 31.96 -55.91
CA HIS A 1 -19.42 31.65 -54.56
C HIS A 1 -19.35 30.13 -54.30
N PHE A 2 -18.26 29.69 -53.73
CA PHE A 2 -18.06 28.32 -53.26
C PHE A 2 -18.40 28.27 -51.77
N LEU A 3 -19.49 27.65 -51.40
CA LEU A 3 -19.83 27.30 -50.05
C LEU A 3 -19.17 25.94 -49.77
N ALA A 4 -18.02 25.94 -49.13
CA ALA A 4 -17.43 24.77 -48.53
C ALA A 4 -18.17 24.46 -47.21
N ARG A 5 -18.93 23.40 -47.18
CA ARG A 5 -19.45 22.80 -45.93
C ARG A 5 -18.26 22.19 -45.18
N PHE A 6 -17.77 22.87 -44.15
CA PHE A 6 -16.91 22.27 -43.15
C PHE A 6 -17.76 21.36 -42.26
N TYR A 7 -17.58 20.07 -42.35
CA TYR A 7 -17.96 19.14 -41.32
C TYR A 7 -17.09 19.44 -40.10
N GLY A 8 -17.69 20.05 -39.09
CA GLY A 8 -17.03 20.34 -37.83
C GLY A 8 -16.73 19.04 -37.08
N VAL A 9 -15.55 18.51 -37.28
CA VAL A 9 -14.95 17.60 -36.31
C VAL A 9 -14.44 18.51 -35.20
N LEU A 10 -15.20 18.56 -34.10
CA LEU A 10 -14.75 19.18 -32.87
C LEU A 10 -13.60 18.32 -32.35
N PHE A 11 -12.37 18.65 -32.73
CA PHE A 11 -11.19 18.17 -32.02
C PHE A 11 -11.25 18.83 -30.65
N LEU A 12 -11.80 18.12 -29.68
CA LEU A 12 -11.47 18.35 -28.28
C LEU A 12 -9.97 18.09 -28.16
N CYS A 13 -9.19 19.16 -28.27
CA CYS A 13 -7.80 19.17 -27.88
C CYS A 13 -7.84 18.93 -26.37
N LEU A 14 -7.82 17.66 -25.96
CA LEU A 14 -7.49 17.28 -24.59
C LEU A 14 -6.08 17.82 -24.38
N GLU A 15 -5.97 18.91 -23.64
CA GLU A 15 -4.67 19.38 -23.14
C GLU A 15 -4.06 18.25 -22.35
N VAL A 16 -3.09 17.58 -22.97
CA VAL A 16 -2.31 16.55 -22.30
C VAL A 16 -1.39 17.28 -21.34
N ILE A 17 -1.75 17.28 -20.05
CA ILE A 17 -0.89 17.84 -19.03
C ILE A 17 0.25 16.84 -18.80
N LEU A 18 1.41 17.18 -19.32
CA LEU A 18 2.65 16.44 -19.10
C LEU A 18 3.15 16.74 -17.68
N MET A 19 3.23 15.74 -16.86
CA MET A 19 3.87 15.82 -15.55
C MET A 19 5.24 15.16 -15.62
N ASN A 20 6.27 15.90 -15.25
CA ASN A 20 7.62 15.35 -15.20
C ASN A 20 7.88 14.72 -13.82
N ALA A 21 8.29 13.46 -13.81
CA ALA A 21 8.76 12.75 -12.63
C ALA A 21 9.99 11.93 -13.00
N ASP A 22 10.88 11.72 -12.03
CA ASP A 22 11.98 10.77 -12.19
C ASP A 22 11.49 9.34 -11.89
N VAL A 23 10.53 9.22 -10.99
CA VAL A 23 9.96 7.95 -10.54
C VAL A 23 8.44 8.08 -10.43
N VAL A 24 7.72 7.16 -11.05
CA VAL A 24 6.27 7.03 -10.89
C VAL A 24 5.97 5.71 -10.19
N ILE A 25 5.31 5.81 -9.04
CA ILE A 25 4.85 4.66 -8.26
C ILE A 25 3.36 4.48 -8.50
N VAL A 26 2.98 3.36 -9.09
CA VAL A 26 1.57 3.03 -9.36
C VAL A 26 1.01 2.18 -8.23
N GLY A 27 0.10 2.77 -7.46
CA GLY A 27 -0.55 2.18 -6.32
C GLY A 27 0.08 2.60 -4.98
N ALA A 28 -0.75 3.14 -4.09
CA ALA A 28 -0.40 3.52 -2.73
C ALA A 28 -0.73 2.42 -1.69
N GLY A 29 -0.58 1.15 -2.07
CA GLY A 29 -0.57 0.02 -1.15
C GLY A 29 0.78 -0.11 -0.45
N PRO A 30 0.96 -1.10 0.46
CA PRO A 30 2.19 -1.26 1.23
C PRO A 30 3.47 -1.25 0.37
N ALA A 31 3.48 -1.94 -0.76
CA ALA A 31 4.65 -1.99 -1.64
C ALA A 31 5.05 -0.59 -2.17
N GLY A 32 4.08 0.20 -2.66
CA GLY A 32 4.33 1.56 -3.14
C GLY A 32 4.76 2.49 -2.01
N ILE A 33 4.10 2.42 -0.87
CA ILE A 33 4.43 3.20 0.34
C ILE A 33 5.88 2.94 0.78
N PHE A 34 6.25 1.67 0.96
CA PHE A 34 7.60 1.32 1.39
C PHE A 34 8.66 1.64 0.34
N THR A 35 8.32 1.59 -0.95
CA THR A 35 9.21 2.05 -2.03
C THR A 35 9.51 3.54 -1.88
N ALA A 36 8.49 4.37 -1.71
CA ALA A 36 8.67 5.81 -1.52
C ALA A 36 9.44 6.13 -0.23
N LEU A 37 9.08 5.49 0.90
CA LEU A 37 9.78 5.65 2.18
C LEU A 37 11.26 5.31 2.06
N GLU A 38 11.58 4.18 1.42
CA GLU A 38 12.95 3.71 1.28
C GLU A 38 13.79 4.64 0.39
N MET A 39 13.20 5.16 -0.68
CA MET A 39 13.88 6.17 -1.53
C MET A 39 14.22 7.43 -0.73
N LEU A 40 13.27 7.95 0.06
CA LEU A 40 13.50 9.13 0.89
C LEU A 40 14.56 8.86 1.96
N ARG A 41 14.48 7.72 2.65
CA ARG A 41 15.45 7.33 3.71
C ARG A 41 16.88 7.15 3.19
N ARG A 42 17.01 6.73 1.93
CA ARG A 42 18.33 6.65 1.25
C ARG A 42 18.80 7.97 0.67
N GLY A 43 18.10 9.06 0.95
CA GLY A 43 18.48 10.40 0.50
C GLY A 43 18.32 10.61 -1.01
N SER A 44 17.38 9.93 -1.65
CA SER A 44 17.10 10.13 -3.08
C SER A 44 16.65 11.57 -3.32
N SER A 45 17.29 12.24 -4.28
CA SER A 45 16.89 13.56 -4.78
C SER A 45 15.91 13.48 -5.96
N LYS A 46 15.43 12.29 -6.27
CA LYS A 46 14.52 12.04 -7.38
C LYS A 46 13.12 12.58 -7.08
N LYS A 47 12.51 13.21 -8.08
CA LYS A 47 11.11 13.61 -8.00
C LYS A 47 10.23 12.37 -8.09
N ILE A 48 9.54 12.07 -6.98
CA ILE A 48 8.68 10.90 -6.83
C ILE A 48 7.22 11.32 -6.99
N VAL A 49 6.51 10.67 -7.89
CA VAL A 49 5.07 10.79 -8.06
C VAL A 49 4.43 9.45 -7.71
N MET A 50 3.38 9.47 -6.89
CA MET A 50 2.59 8.29 -6.54
C MET A 50 1.17 8.47 -7.07
N VAL A 51 0.67 7.49 -7.81
CA VAL A 51 -0.67 7.49 -8.41
C VAL A 51 -1.51 6.39 -7.76
N GLU A 52 -2.66 6.76 -7.20
CA GLU A 52 -3.56 5.83 -6.53
C GLU A 52 -5.00 6.01 -7.05
N LYS A 53 -5.63 4.92 -7.47
CA LYS A 53 -7.01 4.94 -8.00
C LYS A 53 -8.08 5.23 -6.95
N GLY A 54 -7.77 5.00 -5.68
CA GLY A 54 -8.66 5.31 -4.58
C GLY A 54 -8.28 6.63 -3.90
N ARG A 55 -8.83 6.83 -2.71
CA ARG A 55 -8.75 8.10 -1.98
C ARG A 55 -7.57 8.16 -1.02
N ALA A 56 -7.19 9.40 -0.67
CA ALA A 56 -6.38 9.69 0.50
C ALA A 56 -7.05 9.12 1.77
N LEU A 57 -6.26 8.74 2.75
CA LEU A 57 -6.74 7.96 3.89
C LEU A 57 -7.88 8.65 4.65
N GLU A 58 -7.76 9.94 4.92
CA GLU A 58 -8.78 10.73 5.62
C GLU A 58 -10.14 10.80 4.89
N LYS A 59 -10.13 10.65 3.56
CA LYS A 59 -11.34 10.66 2.71
C LYS A 59 -11.97 9.27 2.54
N ARG A 60 -11.37 8.24 3.13
CA ARG A 60 -11.85 6.86 3.03
C ARG A 60 -12.85 6.57 4.14
N SER A 61 -14.05 6.17 3.77
CA SER A 61 -15.08 5.72 4.71
C SER A 61 -16.03 4.75 4.02
N CYS A 62 -16.50 3.74 4.74
CA CYS A 62 -17.46 2.79 4.22
C CYS A 62 -18.89 3.30 4.44
N PRO A 63 -19.69 3.53 3.38
CA PRO A 63 -21.09 3.92 3.52
C PRO A 63 -21.92 2.93 4.36
N LYS A 64 -21.51 1.64 4.41
CA LYS A 64 -22.16 0.61 5.23
C LYS A 64 -22.28 1.01 6.70
N VAL A 65 -21.33 1.78 7.22
CA VAL A 65 -21.39 2.25 8.63
C VAL A 65 -22.67 3.06 8.90
N LYS A 66 -23.15 3.81 7.89
CA LYS A 66 -24.37 4.62 7.99
C LYS A 66 -25.62 3.89 7.50
N THR A 67 -25.49 3.05 6.47
CA THR A 67 -26.61 2.40 5.79
C THR A 67 -26.94 1.01 6.30
N GLY A 68 -26.01 0.39 7.05
CA GLY A 68 -26.11 -1.01 7.48
C GLY A 68 -25.84 -2.04 6.37
N VAL A 69 -25.83 -1.63 5.12
CA VAL A 69 -25.71 -2.52 3.94
C VAL A 69 -24.54 -2.09 3.05
N CYS A 70 -23.84 -3.09 2.46
CA CYS A 70 -22.78 -2.80 1.50
C CYS A 70 -23.37 -2.19 0.22
N MET A 71 -22.92 -0.98 -0.13
CA MET A 71 -23.38 -0.22 -1.29
C MET A 71 -22.69 -0.60 -2.60
N ASN A 72 -21.75 -1.56 -2.58
CA ASN A 72 -20.95 -1.97 -3.74
C ASN A 72 -20.34 -0.76 -4.49
N CYS A 73 -19.59 0.06 -3.76
CA CYS A 73 -19.07 1.35 -4.21
C CYS A 73 -18.37 1.27 -5.57
N ARG A 74 -18.59 2.27 -6.41
CA ARG A 74 -17.96 2.41 -7.73
C ARG A 74 -17.21 3.76 -7.77
N PRO A 75 -16.09 3.90 -8.50
CA PRO A 75 -15.41 2.86 -9.32
C PRO A 75 -14.68 1.80 -8.49
N SER A 76 -14.43 2.05 -7.20
CA SER A 76 -13.67 1.16 -6.31
C SER A 76 -14.26 1.12 -4.88
N CYS A 77 -13.97 0.06 -4.15
CA CYS A 77 -14.35 -0.07 -2.74
C CYS A 77 -13.49 0.85 -1.87
N HIS A 78 -14.13 1.74 -1.09
CA HIS A 78 -13.41 2.71 -0.26
C HIS A 78 -12.59 2.08 0.88
N ILE A 79 -12.83 0.81 1.23
CA ILE A 79 -12.11 0.12 2.31
C ILE A 79 -10.89 -0.64 1.78
N THR A 80 -10.96 -1.18 0.56
CA THR A 80 -9.87 -1.99 0.00
C THR A 80 -8.98 -1.21 -0.96
N THR A 81 -9.42 -0.02 -1.39
CA THR A 81 -8.74 0.79 -2.40
C THR A 81 -8.49 2.20 -1.87
N GLY A 82 -7.33 2.74 -2.11
CA GLY A 82 -6.84 4.02 -1.60
C GLY A 82 -5.53 3.85 -0.83
N PHE A 83 -5.03 4.92 -0.24
CA PHE A 83 -3.77 4.89 0.52
C PHE A 83 -3.77 3.78 1.58
N SER A 84 -2.69 3.06 1.69
CA SER A 84 -2.50 1.83 2.49
C SER A 84 -3.27 0.58 2.02
N GLY A 85 -4.05 0.65 0.93
CA GLY A 85 -4.89 -0.48 0.54
C GLY A 85 -5.90 -0.87 1.63
N ALA A 86 -6.03 -2.16 1.95
CA ALA A 86 -6.89 -2.64 3.03
C ALA A 86 -6.26 -2.49 4.42
N GLY A 87 -4.96 -2.20 4.50
CA GLY A 87 -4.18 -2.22 5.75
C GLY A 87 -4.75 -1.31 6.85
N ALA A 88 -5.07 -0.04 6.52
CA ALA A 88 -5.60 0.92 7.48
C ALA A 88 -7.03 0.62 8.00
N PHE A 89 -7.72 -0.36 7.42
CA PHE A 89 -9.06 -0.76 7.82
C PHE A 89 -9.13 -2.23 8.26
N SER A 90 -7.97 -2.85 8.41
CA SER A 90 -7.83 -4.18 9.00
C SER A 90 -7.66 -4.06 10.52
N ASP A 91 -7.48 -5.19 11.19
CA ASP A 91 -7.18 -5.23 12.61
C ASP A 91 -5.71 -4.91 12.94
N GLY A 92 -4.91 -4.54 11.94
CA GLY A 92 -3.54 -4.07 12.14
C GLY A 92 -2.59 -5.13 12.67
N LYS A 93 -2.72 -6.38 12.21
CA LYS A 93 -1.80 -7.46 12.55
C LYS A 93 -0.62 -7.52 11.61
N LEU A 94 0.58 -7.44 12.16
CA LEU A 94 1.83 -7.68 11.47
C LEU A 94 2.45 -8.97 12.02
N SER A 95 2.60 -10.00 11.18
CA SER A 95 3.34 -11.21 11.54
C SER A 95 4.83 -10.89 11.57
N LEU A 96 5.50 -11.26 12.67
CA LEU A 96 6.92 -10.99 12.89
C LEU A 96 7.81 -12.22 12.65
N ALA A 97 7.24 -13.31 12.11
CA ALA A 97 7.98 -14.52 11.79
C ALA A 97 7.94 -14.79 10.29
N CYS A 98 9.09 -15.04 9.70
CA CYS A 98 9.21 -15.28 8.26
C CYS A 98 8.58 -16.62 7.81
N GLU A 99 8.31 -17.54 8.74
CA GLU A 99 7.65 -18.83 8.48
C GLU A 99 6.13 -18.69 8.29
N VAL A 100 5.58 -17.51 8.53
CA VAL A 100 4.13 -17.26 8.47
C VAL A 100 3.84 -16.13 7.48
N GLY A 101 2.97 -16.39 6.52
CA GLY A 101 2.44 -15.36 5.63
C GLY A 101 2.95 -15.41 4.20
N GLY A 102 3.46 -16.54 3.73
CA GLY A 102 3.81 -16.76 2.33
C GLY A 102 5.18 -17.41 2.13
N ASP A 103 5.70 -17.34 0.91
CA ASP A 103 6.91 -18.06 0.50
C ASP A 103 8.15 -17.16 0.44
N LEU A 104 8.15 -16.03 1.13
CA LEU A 104 9.27 -15.09 1.11
C LEU A 104 10.62 -15.74 1.44
N PRO A 105 10.73 -16.62 2.47
CA PRO A 105 11.98 -17.32 2.78
C PRO A 105 12.49 -18.19 1.62
N THR A 106 11.59 -18.78 0.84
CA THR A 106 11.96 -19.59 -0.33
C THR A 106 12.55 -18.73 -1.45
N LEU A 107 12.10 -17.49 -1.58
CA LEU A 107 12.53 -16.58 -2.65
C LEU A 107 13.85 -15.88 -2.34
N ILE A 108 14.06 -15.43 -1.09
CA ILE A 108 15.20 -14.59 -0.71
C ILE A 108 16.05 -15.16 0.43
N GLY A 109 15.71 -16.34 0.95
CA GLY A 109 16.35 -16.97 2.10
C GLY A 109 15.78 -16.50 3.44
N GLU A 110 15.77 -17.37 4.45
CA GLU A 110 15.20 -17.10 5.78
C GLU A 110 15.80 -15.86 6.46
N ARG A 111 17.14 -15.73 6.43
CA ARG A 111 17.83 -14.61 7.06
C ARG A 111 17.38 -13.26 6.50
N LEU A 112 17.38 -13.12 5.17
CA LEU A 112 16.98 -11.86 4.54
C LEU A 112 15.49 -11.58 4.69
N ALA A 113 14.66 -12.65 4.65
CA ALA A 113 13.23 -12.53 4.91
C ALA A 113 12.95 -11.98 6.31
N GLN A 114 13.61 -12.54 7.35
CA GLN A 114 13.45 -12.07 8.72
C GLN A 114 13.97 -10.64 8.90
N GLU A 115 15.17 -10.34 8.39
CA GLU A 115 15.74 -8.97 8.43
C GLU A 115 14.79 -7.95 7.78
N THR A 116 14.10 -8.32 6.70
CA THR A 116 13.15 -7.45 6.00
C THR A 116 11.89 -7.22 6.83
N ILE A 117 11.37 -8.27 7.49
CA ILE A 117 10.22 -8.18 8.39
C ILE A 117 10.55 -7.29 9.59
N ASP A 118 11.70 -7.51 10.22
CA ASP A 118 12.17 -6.72 11.36
C ASP A 118 12.36 -5.25 10.98
N TYR A 119 12.84 -4.99 9.77
CA TYR A 119 12.97 -3.64 9.24
C TYR A 119 11.61 -2.96 9.02
N ALA A 120 10.64 -3.67 8.43
CA ALA A 120 9.29 -3.16 8.26
C ALA A 120 8.62 -2.88 9.62
N ASP A 121 8.78 -3.78 10.60
CA ASP A 121 8.27 -3.60 11.96
C ASP A 121 8.82 -2.33 12.62
N LYS A 122 10.12 -2.07 12.49
CA LYS A 122 10.74 -0.83 13.00
C LYS A 122 10.10 0.42 12.41
N ILE A 123 9.77 0.39 11.12
CA ILE A 123 9.08 1.52 10.47
C ILE A 123 7.70 1.74 11.10
N TYR A 124 6.92 0.69 11.31
CA TYR A 124 5.61 0.83 11.98
C TYR A 124 5.75 1.37 13.40
N LEU A 125 6.77 0.94 14.16
CA LEU A 125 7.07 1.48 15.49
C LEU A 125 7.41 2.97 15.45
N GLU A 126 8.23 3.40 14.49
CA GLU A 126 8.59 4.82 14.30
C GLU A 126 7.35 5.71 14.03
N PHE A 127 6.33 5.16 13.36
CA PHE A 127 5.07 5.84 13.12
C PHE A 127 4.01 5.60 14.22
N GLY A 128 4.42 5.05 15.36
CA GLY A 128 3.62 4.99 16.57
C GLY A 128 2.85 3.69 16.78
N ALA A 129 3.25 2.58 16.13
CA ALA A 129 2.73 1.27 16.48
C ALA A 129 3.08 0.91 17.93
N ASP A 130 2.25 0.07 18.56
CA ASP A 130 2.47 -0.38 19.93
C ASP A 130 3.68 -1.34 19.99
N GLU A 131 4.48 -1.22 21.05
CA GLU A 131 5.63 -2.12 21.28
C GLU A 131 5.21 -3.54 21.69
N HIS A 132 3.97 -3.72 22.12
CA HIS A 132 3.47 -5.03 22.55
C HIS A 132 3.47 -6.04 21.40
N ILE A 133 3.96 -7.26 21.72
CA ILE A 133 3.95 -8.39 20.79
C ILE A 133 3.14 -9.51 21.42
N GLU A 134 2.11 -9.99 20.72
CA GLU A 134 1.37 -11.18 21.08
C GLU A 134 2.11 -12.45 20.64
N GLY A 135 1.85 -13.56 21.33
CA GLY A 135 2.43 -14.86 20.98
C GLY A 135 3.85 -15.07 21.49
N VAL A 136 4.35 -14.18 22.36
CA VAL A 136 5.65 -14.28 23.05
C VAL A 136 5.44 -14.43 24.55
N GLY A 137 6.45 -14.95 25.24
CA GLY A 137 6.37 -15.26 26.69
C GLY A 137 5.59 -16.53 26.99
N ASN A 138 5.32 -16.80 28.26
CA ASN A 138 4.64 -18.02 28.71
C ASN A 138 5.28 -19.33 28.21
N ASP A 139 6.59 -19.39 28.14
CA ASP A 139 7.36 -20.50 27.53
C ASP A 139 7.01 -21.88 28.05
N GLU A 140 6.66 -22.00 29.35
CA GLU A 140 6.25 -23.28 29.93
C GLU A 140 4.89 -23.74 29.39
N LYS A 141 3.93 -22.81 29.26
CA LYS A 141 2.60 -23.11 28.70
C LYS A 141 2.71 -23.46 27.22
N VAL A 142 3.51 -22.73 26.47
CA VAL A 142 3.77 -22.97 25.03
C VAL A 142 4.44 -24.35 24.86
N ARG A 143 5.46 -24.68 25.66
CA ARG A 143 6.11 -26.01 25.64
C ARG A 143 5.12 -27.14 25.90
N ARG A 144 4.22 -27.00 26.88
CA ARG A 144 3.18 -27.99 27.16
C ARG A 144 2.21 -28.16 25.98
N ILE A 145 1.78 -27.05 25.35
CA ILE A 145 0.90 -27.11 24.19
C ILE A 145 1.63 -27.76 23.00
N ARG A 146 2.89 -27.41 22.77
CA ARG A 146 3.73 -27.98 21.70
C ARG A 146 3.90 -29.49 21.88
N ALA A 147 4.17 -29.96 23.10
CA ALA A 147 4.29 -31.38 23.39
C ALA A 147 2.97 -32.14 23.13
N ARG A 148 1.83 -31.53 23.44
CA ARG A 148 0.51 -32.13 23.15
C ARG A 148 0.23 -32.15 21.66
N ALA A 149 0.57 -31.06 20.95
CA ALA A 149 0.42 -31.00 19.49
C ALA A 149 1.22 -32.09 18.78
N ILE A 150 2.49 -32.28 19.16
CA ILE A 150 3.35 -33.34 18.62
C ILE A 150 2.74 -34.73 18.85
N LYS A 151 2.24 -34.99 20.06
CA LYS A 151 1.58 -36.29 20.39
C LYS A 151 0.31 -36.51 19.56
N ALA A 152 -0.34 -35.45 19.11
CA ALA A 152 -1.52 -35.50 18.26
C ALA A 152 -1.18 -35.46 16.75
N GLY A 153 0.08 -35.56 16.36
CA GLY A 153 0.52 -35.45 14.96
C GLY A 153 0.43 -34.03 14.37
N LEU A 154 0.33 -33.00 15.22
CA LEU A 154 0.25 -31.60 14.83
C LEU A 154 1.58 -30.87 15.07
N LYS A 155 1.83 -29.83 14.29
CA LYS A 155 2.95 -28.90 14.47
C LYS A 155 2.42 -27.58 15.01
N LEU A 156 2.94 -27.12 16.16
CA LEU A 156 2.73 -25.76 16.63
C LEU A 156 3.77 -24.85 15.97
N VAL A 157 3.31 -23.84 15.25
CA VAL A 157 4.16 -22.81 14.64
C VAL A 157 4.14 -21.58 15.53
N ASP A 158 5.32 -21.04 15.83
CA ASP A 158 5.43 -19.78 16.55
C ASP A 158 5.06 -18.64 15.62
N CYS A 159 4.18 -17.77 16.05
CA CYS A 159 3.71 -16.64 15.26
C CYS A 159 3.62 -15.40 16.16
N PRO A 160 4.76 -14.74 16.46
CA PRO A 160 4.73 -13.47 17.14
C PRO A 160 4.04 -12.44 16.24
N ILE A 161 3.13 -11.67 16.83
CA ILE A 161 2.29 -10.71 16.11
C ILE A 161 2.35 -9.36 16.82
N ARG A 162 2.64 -8.31 16.07
CA ARG A 162 2.33 -6.95 16.49
C ARG A 162 0.89 -6.66 16.12
N HIS A 163 0.05 -6.49 17.13
CA HIS A 163 -1.37 -6.26 16.96
C HIS A 163 -1.72 -4.83 17.34
N MET A 164 -1.85 -3.96 16.35
CA MET A 164 -2.14 -2.54 16.55
C MET A 164 -3.61 -2.25 16.81
N GLY A 165 -4.52 -3.07 16.29
CA GLY A 165 -5.93 -2.74 16.21
C GLY A 165 -6.25 -1.75 15.09
N THR A 166 -7.52 -1.61 14.74
CA THR A 166 -7.95 -0.84 13.56
C THR A 166 -7.67 0.65 13.69
N GLU A 167 -7.92 1.25 14.86
CA GLU A 167 -7.72 2.68 15.08
C GLU A 167 -6.23 3.05 15.01
N LYS A 168 -5.38 2.30 15.70
CA LYS A 168 -3.94 2.54 15.70
C LYS A 168 -3.31 2.28 14.33
N ALA A 169 -3.75 1.24 13.61
CA ALA A 169 -3.30 0.99 12.24
C ALA A 169 -3.65 2.16 11.31
N HIS A 170 -4.86 2.74 11.45
CA HIS A 170 -5.24 3.92 10.71
C HIS A 170 -4.32 5.11 11.00
N ASP A 171 -4.03 5.40 12.27
CA ASP A 171 -3.17 6.52 12.68
C ASP A 171 -1.74 6.36 12.17
N VAL A 172 -1.18 5.15 12.25
CA VAL A 172 0.16 4.83 11.73
C VAL A 172 0.23 5.11 10.23
N TYR A 173 -0.74 4.63 9.46
CA TYR A 173 -0.76 4.88 8.01
C TYR A 173 -1.01 6.33 7.66
N LEU A 174 -1.81 7.06 8.44
CA LEU A 174 -2.01 8.49 8.27
C LEU A 174 -0.70 9.26 8.51
N GLY A 175 0.03 8.90 9.56
CA GLY A 175 1.36 9.45 9.83
C GLY A 175 2.34 9.21 8.67
N ILE A 176 2.30 8.02 8.07
CA ILE A 176 3.12 7.70 6.90
C ILE A 176 2.70 8.54 5.68
N GLU A 177 1.38 8.69 5.41
CA GLU A 177 0.88 9.51 4.30
C GLU A 177 1.39 10.94 4.42
N HIS A 178 1.22 11.56 5.59
CA HIS A 178 1.70 12.92 5.85
C HIS A 178 3.21 13.02 5.70
N TYR A 179 3.96 12.09 6.27
CA TYR A 179 5.42 12.07 6.14
C TYR A 179 5.88 12.07 4.68
N LEU A 180 5.28 11.24 3.83
CA LEU A 180 5.63 11.17 2.42
C LEU A 180 5.33 12.49 1.69
N ILE A 181 4.18 13.11 1.96
CA ILE A 181 3.78 14.40 1.39
C ILE A 181 4.74 15.51 1.84
N ASP A 182 5.03 15.59 3.14
CA ASP A 182 5.90 16.61 3.71
C ASP A 182 7.35 16.50 3.21
N HIS A 183 7.77 15.30 2.77
CA HIS A 183 9.09 15.06 2.17
C HIS A 183 9.09 15.09 0.63
N GLY A 184 8.03 15.65 0.03
CA GLY A 184 8.01 15.98 -1.39
C GLY A 184 7.54 14.88 -2.33
N VAL A 185 6.90 13.81 -1.83
CA VAL A 185 6.20 12.85 -2.69
C VAL A 185 4.90 13.48 -3.18
N GLU A 186 4.77 13.68 -4.48
CA GLU A 186 3.52 14.16 -5.07
C GLU A 186 2.53 12.99 -5.18
N MET A 187 1.35 13.11 -4.56
CA MET A 187 0.34 12.06 -4.57
C MET A 187 -0.91 12.47 -5.35
N TYR A 188 -1.31 11.62 -6.30
CA TYR A 188 -2.52 11.77 -7.10
C TYR A 188 -3.51 10.68 -6.73
N PHE A 189 -4.51 11.07 -5.95
CA PHE A 189 -5.62 10.20 -5.54
C PHE A 189 -6.79 10.28 -6.53
N ASP A 190 -7.73 9.33 -6.42
CA ASP A 190 -8.86 9.16 -7.35
C ASP A 190 -8.39 9.12 -8.83
N THR A 191 -7.16 8.68 -9.07
CA THR A 191 -6.47 8.71 -10.35
C THR A 191 -5.94 7.32 -10.69
N GLU A 192 -6.47 6.71 -11.74
CA GLU A 192 -6.10 5.36 -12.17
C GLU A 192 -5.03 5.42 -13.26
N CYS A 193 -3.96 4.65 -13.11
CA CYS A 193 -3.03 4.36 -14.19
C CYS A 193 -3.74 3.43 -15.19
N ARG A 194 -3.85 3.86 -16.45
CA ARG A 194 -4.53 3.12 -17.50
C ARG A 194 -3.60 2.26 -18.32
N ASP A 195 -2.41 2.80 -18.60
CA ASP A 195 -1.44 2.13 -19.47
C ASP A 195 -0.04 2.71 -19.25
N LEU A 196 0.96 2.03 -19.80
CA LEU A 196 2.34 2.49 -19.84
C LEU A 196 2.63 3.22 -21.14
N ILE A 197 3.44 4.28 -21.08
CA ILE A 197 3.99 4.95 -22.25
C ILE A 197 5.31 4.26 -22.59
N MET A 198 5.29 3.44 -23.62
CA MET A 198 6.46 2.68 -24.06
C MET A 198 7.09 3.29 -25.31
N GLU A 199 8.40 3.39 -25.33
CA GLU A 199 9.21 3.75 -26.50
C GLU A 199 10.24 2.62 -26.72
N GLY A 200 9.92 1.71 -27.62
CA GLY A 200 10.62 0.42 -27.71
C GLY A 200 10.50 -0.35 -26.40
N ASP A 201 11.62 -0.74 -25.83
CA ASP A 201 11.69 -1.45 -24.52
C ASP A 201 11.81 -0.51 -23.32
N THR A 202 11.71 0.80 -23.54
CA THR A 202 11.87 1.79 -22.46
C THR A 202 10.51 2.34 -22.03
N CYS A 203 10.20 2.23 -20.74
CA CYS A 203 9.04 2.91 -20.15
C CYS A 203 9.35 4.40 -19.95
N ARG A 204 8.54 5.28 -20.57
CA ARG A 204 8.67 6.73 -20.49
C ARG A 204 7.68 7.38 -19.53
N GLY A 205 6.70 6.64 -19.06
CA GLY A 205 5.69 7.15 -18.15
C GLY A 205 4.41 6.33 -18.16
N VAL A 206 3.33 6.94 -17.72
CA VAL A 206 2.01 6.30 -17.58
C VAL A 206 0.90 7.19 -18.15
N TYR A 207 -0.15 6.56 -18.66
CA TYR A 207 -1.41 7.24 -19.00
C TYR A 207 -2.35 7.19 -17.79
N LEU A 208 -2.90 8.33 -17.41
CA LEU A 208 -3.81 8.47 -16.28
C LEU A 208 -5.28 8.58 -16.74
N SER A 209 -6.20 8.21 -15.85
CA SER A 209 -7.64 8.21 -16.13
C SER A 209 -8.22 9.61 -16.36
N ASP A 210 -7.55 10.65 -15.88
CA ASP A 210 -7.93 12.07 -16.06
C ASP A 210 -7.34 12.69 -17.33
N GLY A 211 -6.72 11.90 -18.21
CA GLY A 211 -6.10 12.34 -19.44
C GLY A 211 -4.69 12.91 -19.30
N LYS A 212 -4.11 12.93 -18.11
CA LYS A 212 -2.71 13.31 -17.88
C LYS A 212 -1.75 12.19 -18.25
N LYS A 213 -0.50 12.56 -18.47
CA LYS A 213 0.64 11.65 -18.72
C LYS A 213 1.79 12.01 -17.82
#